data_0e25de6cd499e838e2fbd99afc103bd5
#
_entry.id   0e25de6cd499e838e2fbd99afc103bd5
#
_cell.length_a   1.000
_cell.length_b   1.000
_cell.length_c   1.000
_cell.angle_alpha   90.00
_cell.angle_beta   90.00
_cell.angle_gamma   90.00
#
_symmetry.space_group_name_H-M   'P 1'
#
loop_
_entity.id
_entity.type
_entity.pdbx_description
1 polymer ?
#
loop_
_entity_poly.entity_id
_entity_poly.type
_entity_poly.pdbx_seq_one_letter_code
_entity_poly.pdbx_strand_id
1 'polypeptide(L)'
;MKKTGVLNAELSKLIASLGHGDMLVIGDAGLPVPHGVPCIDLAVSLGVPKLRQVLDAVLQEICLEKITLAEETETRSPDLWRFARDHAENNRIQTDTVTHETLKQLSQTARAVVRTGDVTPYTNIILHSGVPF
;
A
#
# COMPACT_ATOMS: atom_id res chain seq x y z
N MET A 1 7.11 21.93 -11.59
CA MET A 1 6.65 20.83 -10.72
C MET A 1 5.57 20.03 -11.41
N LYS A 2 5.30 18.79 -10.94
CA LYS A 2 4.19 17.99 -11.46
C LYS A 2 2.87 18.71 -11.22
N LYS A 3 1.96 18.60 -12.19
CA LYS A 3 0.65 19.26 -12.14
C LYS A 3 -0.40 18.45 -11.36
N THR A 4 -0.32 17.13 -11.43
CA THR A 4 -1.29 16.18 -10.88
C THR A 4 -0.62 14.91 -10.38
N GLY A 5 -1.38 14.05 -9.71
CA GLY A 5 -0.91 12.76 -9.22
C GLY A 5 -0.04 12.87 -7.97
N VAL A 6 0.82 11.90 -7.75
CA VAL A 6 1.71 11.86 -6.61
C VAL A 6 2.78 12.95 -6.73
N LEU A 7 2.79 13.92 -5.80
CA LEU A 7 3.76 15.01 -5.79
C LEU A 7 5.05 14.66 -5.04
N ASN A 8 5.00 13.71 -4.10
CA ASN A 8 6.20 13.28 -3.39
C ASN A 8 7.18 12.66 -4.37
N ALA A 9 8.41 13.20 -4.43
CA ALA A 9 9.41 12.82 -5.42
C ALA A 9 9.86 11.37 -5.27
N GLU A 10 10.09 10.91 -4.04
CA GLU A 10 10.54 9.54 -3.77
C GLU A 10 9.46 8.52 -4.13
N LEU A 11 8.21 8.80 -3.76
CA LEU A 11 7.08 7.95 -4.09
C LEU A 11 6.82 7.92 -5.60
N SER A 12 6.89 9.05 -6.28
CA SER A 12 6.79 9.12 -7.75
C SER A 12 7.89 8.31 -8.44
N LYS A 13 9.14 8.44 -7.98
CA LYS A 13 10.28 7.67 -8.50
C LYS A 13 10.07 6.17 -8.28
N LEU A 14 9.59 5.80 -7.09
CA LEU A 14 9.32 4.40 -6.77
C LEU A 14 8.26 3.83 -7.72
N ILE A 15 7.11 4.47 -7.84
CA ILE A 15 6.01 4.00 -8.70
C ILE A 15 6.50 3.86 -10.15
N ALA A 16 7.25 4.84 -10.66
CA ALA A 16 7.80 4.79 -12.01
C ALA A 16 8.84 3.68 -12.21
N SER A 17 9.45 3.17 -11.13
CA SER A 17 10.48 2.13 -11.19
C SER A 17 9.96 0.72 -10.92
N LEU A 18 8.67 0.55 -10.59
CA LEU A 18 8.09 -0.77 -10.34
C LEU A 18 8.02 -1.58 -11.63
N GLY A 19 8.48 -2.81 -11.55
CA GLY A 19 8.33 -3.80 -12.60
C GLY A 19 7.18 -4.77 -12.29
N HIS A 20 6.89 -5.66 -13.24
CA HIS A 20 5.88 -6.69 -13.08
C HIS A 20 6.16 -7.57 -11.85
N GLY A 21 5.18 -7.73 -10.99
CA GLY A 21 5.29 -8.55 -9.76
C GLY A 21 5.96 -7.84 -8.57
N ASP A 22 6.51 -6.65 -8.76
CA ASP A 22 7.07 -5.89 -7.63
C ASP A 22 5.99 -5.52 -6.61
N MET A 23 6.36 -5.55 -5.33
CA MET A 23 5.43 -5.24 -4.23
C MET A 23 5.73 -3.88 -3.64
N LEU A 24 4.66 -3.11 -3.41
CA LEU A 24 4.65 -1.87 -2.64
C LEU A 24 3.75 -2.05 -1.41
N VAL A 25 4.30 -1.85 -0.22
CA VAL A 25 3.54 -1.89 1.02
C VAL A 25 3.13 -0.48 1.41
N ILE A 26 1.86 -0.26 1.74
CA ILE A 26 1.39 0.98 2.37
C ILE A 26 0.84 0.59 3.74
N GLY A 27 1.38 1.17 4.79
CA GLY A 27 1.07 0.78 6.16
C GLY A 27 0.68 1.93 7.08
N ASP A 28 0.05 1.55 8.19
CA ASP A 28 -0.19 2.46 9.31
C ASP A 28 1.13 2.93 9.96
N ALA A 29 1.03 3.90 10.86
CA ALA A 29 2.20 4.51 11.50
C ALA A 29 3.03 3.52 12.34
N GLY A 30 2.45 2.39 12.75
CA GLY A 30 3.06 1.38 13.59
C GLY A 30 3.57 0.15 12.87
N LEU A 31 3.34 0.02 11.56
CA LEU A 31 3.82 -1.14 10.82
C LEU A 31 5.37 -1.17 10.83
N PRO A 32 5.99 -2.26 11.30
CA PRO A 32 7.44 -2.34 11.28
C PRO A 32 7.97 -2.40 9.83
N VAL A 33 9.00 -1.61 9.56
CA VAL A 33 9.71 -1.64 8.28
C VAL A 33 10.79 -2.72 8.37
N PRO A 34 10.80 -3.72 7.48
CA PRO A 34 11.82 -4.76 7.51
C PRO A 34 13.21 -4.20 7.27
N HIS A 35 14.20 -4.82 7.89
CA HIS A 35 15.59 -4.43 7.70
C HIS A 35 16.01 -4.56 6.24
N GLY A 36 16.65 -3.52 5.70
CA GLY A 36 17.09 -3.48 4.29
C GLY A 36 16.00 -3.09 3.28
N VAL A 37 14.74 -2.95 3.69
CA VAL A 37 13.67 -2.45 2.81
C VAL A 37 13.57 -0.93 2.96
N PRO A 38 13.62 -0.16 1.86
CA PRO A 38 13.44 1.29 1.92
C PRO A 38 12.12 1.70 2.54
N CYS A 39 12.14 2.76 3.35
CA CYS A 39 10.94 3.37 3.89
C CYS A 39 10.74 4.75 3.27
N ILE A 40 9.58 4.97 2.64
CA ILE A 40 9.11 6.31 2.27
C ILE A 40 8.17 6.76 3.37
N ASP A 41 8.68 7.64 4.25
CA ASP A 41 7.92 8.11 5.41
C ASP A 41 7.11 9.36 5.07
N LEU A 42 5.79 9.18 5.00
CA LEU A 42 4.84 10.27 4.76
C LEU A 42 4.11 10.71 6.03
N ALA A 43 4.43 10.09 7.17
CA ALA A 43 3.80 10.44 8.44
C ALA A 43 4.24 11.83 8.90
N VAL A 44 3.29 12.74 9.04
CA VAL A 44 3.51 14.09 9.59
C VAL A 44 3.21 14.11 11.08
N SER A 45 2.11 13.49 11.47
CA SER A 45 1.66 13.37 12.86
C SER A 45 0.61 12.26 12.97
N LEU A 46 0.16 11.94 14.18
CA LEU A 46 -0.87 10.92 14.39
C LEU A 46 -2.12 11.22 13.57
N GLY A 47 -2.49 10.31 12.69
CA GLY A 47 -3.64 10.40 11.81
C GLY A 47 -3.43 11.22 10.53
N VAL A 48 -2.22 11.72 10.24
CA VAL A 48 -1.94 12.58 9.08
C VAL A 48 -0.67 12.11 8.34
N PRO A 49 -0.78 11.79 7.05
CA PRO A 49 -1.99 11.51 6.30
C PRO A 49 -2.63 10.18 6.71
N LYS A 50 -3.92 10.04 6.45
CA LYS A 50 -4.58 8.73 6.53
C LYS A 50 -4.09 7.82 5.41
N LEU A 51 -4.04 6.52 5.66
CA LEU A 51 -3.64 5.54 4.64
C LEU A 51 -4.49 5.69 3.38
N ARG A 52 -5.78 5.86 3.51
CA ARG A 52 -6.69 5.99 2.36
C ARG A 52 -6.31 7.16 1.44
N GLN A 53 -5.88 8.29 1.99
CA GLN A 53 -5.44 9.44 1.19
C GLN A 53 -4.21 9.11 0.34
N VAL A 54 -3.25 8.40 0.94
CA VAL A 54 -2.05 7.94 0.23
C VAL A 54 -2.39 6.89 -0.82
N LEU A 55 -3.23 5.92 -0.44
CA LEU A 55 -3.66 4.85 -1.34
C LEU A 55 -4.40 5.41 -2.56
N ASP A 56 -5.32 6.34 -2.38
CA ASP A 56 -6.06 6.96 -3.48
C ASP A 56 -5.11 7.65 -4.48
N ALA A 57 -4.06 8.33 -3.99
CA ALA A 57 -3.07 8.97 -4.86
C ALA A 57 -2.24 7.93 -5.63
N VAL A 58 -1.81 6.85 -4.97
CA VAL A 58 -1.01 5.78 -5.59
C VAL A 58 -1.82 5.02 -6.65
N LEU A 59 -3.09 4.72 -6.36
CA LEU A 59 -3.96 3.98 -7.29
C LEU A 59 -4.23 4.72 -8.61
N GLN A 60 -4.03 6.02 -8.65
CA GLN A 60 -4.15 6.79 -9.90
C GLN A 60 -2.96 6.60 -10.85
N GLU A 61 -1.83 6.12 -10.36
CA GLU A 61 -0.59 6.04 -11.13
C GLU A 61 -0.06 4.62 -11.31
N ILE A 62 -0.46 3.67 -10.45
CA ILE A 62 0.06 2.31 -10.46
C ILE A 62 -0.83 1.37 -11.28
N CYS A 63 -0.20 0.52 -12.10
CA CYS A 63 -0.89 -0.62 -12.70
C CYS A 63 -0.84 -1.79 -11.72
N LEU A 64 -1.99 -2.30 -11.31
CA LEU A 64 -2.09 -3.39 -10.34
C LEU A 64 -2.57 -4.68 -10.97
N GLU A 65 -1.98 -5.79 -10.54
CA GLU A 65 -2.50 -7.13 -10.85
C GLU A 65 -3.07 -7.84 -9.61
N LYS A 66 -2.59 -7.49 -8.41
CA LYS A 66 -3.05 -8.12 -7.16
C LYS A 66 -2.96 -7.18 -5.97
N ILE A 67 -3.86 -7.37 -5.02
CA ILE A 67 -3.87 -6.74 -3.70
C ILE A 67 -3.80 -7.83 -2.64
N THR A 68 -2.94 -7.67 -1.62
CA THR A 68 -2.90 -8.56 -0.45
C THR A 68 -3.28 -7.78 0.80
N LEU A 69 -4.22 -8.32 1.56
CA LEU A 69 -4.69 -7.78 2.84
C LEU A 69 -4.44 -8.80 3.97
N ALA A 70 -4.28 -8.31 5.18
CA ALA A 70 -4.33 -9.17 6.34
C ALA A 70 -5.80 -9.54 6.67
N GLU A 71 -6.05 -10.77 7.10
CA GLU A 71 -7.40 -11.20 7.49
C GLU A 71 -7.95 -10.38 8.67
N GLU A 72 -7.06 -9.92 9.57
CA GLU A 72 -7.42 -9.07 10.70
C GLU A 72 -7.95 -7.70 10.27
N THR A 73 -7.60 -7.25 9.06
CA THR A 73 -8.09 -5.98 8.50
C THR A 73 -9.61 -5.97 8.34
N GLU A 74 -10.23 -7.12 8.08
CA GLU A 74 -11.68 -7.21 7.91
C GLU A 74 -12.45 -6.65 9.11
N THR A 75 -12.00 -6.99 10.33
CA THR A 75 -12.68 -6.57 11.58
C THR A 75 -12.07 -5.33 12.19
N ARG A 76 -10.78 -5.09 12.02
CA ARG A 76 -10.05 -4.01 12.70
C ARG A 76 -9.97 -2.73 11.88
N SER A 77 -10.00 -2.83 10.56
CA SER A 77 -10.01 -1.70 9.63
C SER A 77 -11.01 -1.95 8.48
N PRO A 78 -12.30 -2.07 8.81
CA PRO A 78 -13.32 -2.50 7.85
C PRO A 78 -13.48 -1.56 6.65
N ASP A 79 -13.18 -0.27 6.82
CA ASP A 79 -13.25 0.69 5.72
C ASP A 79 -12.19 0.40 4.64
N LEU A 80 -10.95 0.10 5.06
CA LEU A 80 -9.90 -0.32 4.11
C LEU A 80 -10.26 -1.64 3.45
N TRP A 81 -10.73 -2.61 4.24
CA TRP A 81 -11.13 -3.93 3.73
C TRP A 81 -12.16 -3.82 2.60
N ARG A 82 -13.25 -3.12 2.85
CA ARG A 82 -14.31 -2.92 1.86
C ARG A 82 -13.82 -2.17 0.64
N PHE A 83 -13.10 -1.07 0.85
CA PHE A 83 -12.56 -0.28 -0.26
C PHE A 83 -11.64 -1.11 -1.16
N ALA A 84 -10.69 -1.83 -0.58
CA ALA A 84 -9.71 -2.59 -1.36
C ALA A 84 -10.38 -3.73 -2.15
N ARG A 85 -11.33 -4.42 -1.55
CA ARG A 85 -12.06 -5.50 -2.21
C ARG A 85 -12.97 -4.98 -3.32
N ASP A 86 -13.69 -3.90 -3.08
CA ASP A 86 -14.54 -3.26 -4.09
C ASP A 86 -13.71 -2.73 -5.26
N HIS A 87 -12.57 -2.09 -4.96
CA HIS A 87 -11.64 -1.61 -5.98
C HIS A 87 -11.10 -2.76 -6.84
N ALA A 88 -10.72 -3.86 -6.20
CA ALA A 88 -10.21 -5.04 -6.90
C ALA A 88 -11.29 -5.66 -7.81
N GLU A 89 -12.50 -5.84 -7.30
CA GLU A 89 -13.63 -6.39 -8.07
C GLU A 89 -13.96 -5.51 -9.28
N ASN A 90 -14.09 -4.20 -9.07
CA ASN A 90 -14.43 -3.25 -10.13
C ASN A 90 -13.36 -3.14 -11.22
N ASN A 91 -12.10 -3.43 -10.90
CA ASN A 91 -10.97 -3.34 -11.83
C ASN A 91 -10.40 -4.70 -12.23
N ARG A 92 -11.04 -5.80 -11.85
CA ARG A 92 -10.62 -7.19 -12.14
C ARG A 92 -9.22 -7.49 -11.64
N ILE A 93 -8.90 -7.00 -10.45
CA ILE A 93 -7.62 -7.21 -9.76
C ILE A 93 -7.78 -8.40 -8.81
N GLN A 94 -6.80 -9.29 -8.78
CA GLN A 94 -6.79 -10.42 -7.85
C GLN A 94 -6.67 -9.93 -6.40
N THR A 95 -7.34 -10.60 -5.47
CA THR A 95 -7.22 -10.33 -4.03
C THR A 95 -6.75 -11.57 -3.29
N ASP A 96 -5.69 -11.43 -2.51
CA ASP A 96 -5.23 -12.44 -1.55
C ASP A 96 -5.48 -11.96 -0.13
N THR A 97 -5.79 -12.90 0.76
CA THR A 97 -5.92 -12.65 2.19
C THR A 97 -4.98 -13.58 2.94
N VAL A 98 -4.15 -13.00 3.80
CA VAL A 98 -3.15 -13.71 4.59
C VAL A 98 -3.24 -13.26 6.06
N THR A 99 -2.58 -13.97 6.98
CA THR A 99 -2.45 -13.47 8.35
C THR A 99 -1.58 -12.20 8.39
N HIS A 100 -1.75 -11.35 9.40
CA HIS A 100 -0.90 -10.18 9.58
C HIS A 100 0.59 -10.56 9.70
N GLU A 101 0.91 -11.67 10.36
CA GLU A 101 2.28 -12.18 10.43
C GLU A 101 2.84 -12.52 9.05
N THR A 102 2.04 -13.18 8.21
CA THR A 102 2.43 -13.47 6.81
C THR A 102 2.59 -12.19 6.00
N LEU A 103 1.71 -11.20 6.19
CA LEU A 103 1.84 -9.88 5.54
C LEU A 103 3.18 -9.23 5.90
N LYS A 104 3.58 -9.26 7.17
CA LYS A 104 4.89 -8.75 7.61
C LYS A 104 6.06 -9.52 6.98
N GLN A 105 5.93 -10.83 6.82
CA GLN A 105 6.95 -11.63 6.14
C GLN A 105 7.06 -11.28 4.66
N LEU A 106 5.94 -11.13 3.96
CA LEU A 106 5.91 -10.69 2.56
C LEU A 106 6.56 -9.33 2.36
N SER A 107 6.37 -8.42 3.30
CA SER A 107 6.96 -7.07 3.23
C SER A 107 8.50 -7.07 3.21
N GLN A 108 9.15 -8.15 3.63
CA GLN A 108 10.61 -8.28 3.58
C GLN A 108 11.18 -8.27 2.17
N THR A 109 10.39 -8.63 1.17
CA THR A 109 10.77 -8.64 -0.24
C THR A 109 10.14 -7.51 -1.04
N ALA A 110 9.46 -6.58 -0.37
CA ALA A 110 8.88 -5.41 -1.02
C ALA A 110 9.96 -4.44 -1.54
N ARG A 111 9.63 -3.70 -2.59
CA ARG A 111 10.49 -2.64 -3.13
C ARG A 111 10.60 -1.47 -2.15
N ALA A 112 9.54 -1.20 -1.40
CA ALA A 112 9.53 -0.23 -0.30
C ALA A 112 8.31 -0.42 0.58
N VAL A 113 8.38 0.16 1.79
CA VAL A 113 7.24 0.39 2.66
C VAL A 113 6.96 1.89 2.69
N VAL A 114 5.74 2.28 2.37
CA VAL A 114 5.23 3.65 2.54
C VAL A 114 4.55 3.73 3.90
N ARG A 115 5.14 4.46 4.83
CA ARG A 115 4.57 4.70 6.15
C ARG A 115 3.63 5.89 6.09
N THR A 116 2.39 5.70 6.52
CA THR A 116 1.41 6.78 6.67
C THR A 116 1.30 7.21 8.13
N GLY A 117 0.52 8.24 8.39
CA GLY A 117 0.19 8.66 9.75
C GLY A 117 -1.03 7.94 10.33
N ASP A 118 -1.59 6.95 9.63
CA ASP A 118 -2.80 6.26 10.10
C ASP A 118 -2.55 5.53 11.42
N VAL A 119 -3.47 5.67 12.36
CA VAL A 119 -3.39 5.08 13.70
C VAL A 119 -4.42 3.97 13.91
N THR A 120 -5.17 3.62 12.88
CA THR A 120 -6.10 2.49 12.93
C THR A 120 -5.30 1.19 12.80
N PRO A 121 -5.32 0.29 13.80
CA PRO A 121 -4.56 -0.95 13.74
C PRO A 121 -4.93 -1.82 12.53
N TYR A 122 -3.96 -2.55 11.99
CA TYR A 122 -4.12 -3.44 10.83
C TYR A 122 -4.56 -2.72 9.55
N THR A 123 -4.32 -1.41 9.47
CA THR A 123 -4.56 -0.63 8.26
C THR A 123 -3.31 -0.70 7.38
N ASN A 124 -3.14 -1.87 6.74
CA ASN A 124 -1.99 -2.20 5.91
C ASN A 124 -2.44 -2.92 4.64
N ILE A 125 -1.76 -2.63 3.53
CA ILE A 125 -2.07 -3.22 2.23
C ILE A 125 -0.78 -3.45 1.43
N ILE A 126 -0.70 -4.57 0.71
CA ILE A 126 0.35 -4.82 -0.27
C ILE A 126 -0.25 -4.70 -1.66
N LEU A 127 0.34 -3.85 -2.46
CA LEU A 127 0.03 -3.65 -3.87
C LEU A 127 1.06 -4.39 -4.72
N HIS A 128 0.60 -5.27 -5.61
CA HIS A 128 1.47 -5.98 -6.54
C HIS A 128 1.34 -5.33 -7.91
N SER A 129 2.46 -4.84 -8.40
CA SER A 129 2.53 -4.14 -9.69
C SER A 129 2.32 -5.10 -10.85
N GLY A 130 1.47 -4.70 -11.77
CA GLY A 130 1.31 -5.34 -13.07
C GLY A 130 1.92 -4.50 -14.18
N VAL A 131 1.51 -4.81 -15.41
CA VAL A 131 1.90 -4.06 -16.60
C VAL A 131 0.64 -3.66 -17.39
N PRO A 132 0.65 -2.48 -18.05
CA PRO A 132 -0.54 -2.00 -18.77
C PRO A 132 -0.71 -2.58 -20.17
N PHE A 133 0.01 -3.67 -20.46
CA PHE A 133 -0.03 -4.33 -21.77
C PHE A 133 -0.04 -5.84 -21.67
#